data_de318cae59dfc25435ec043959190cb5
#
_entry.id   de318cae59dfc25435ec043959190cb5
#
_cell.length_a   1.000
_cell.length_b   1.000
_cell.length_c   1.000
_cell.angle_alpha   90.00
_cell.angle_beta   90.00
_cell.angle_gamma   90.00
#
_symmetry.space_group_name_H-M   'P 1'
#
loop_
_entity.id
_entity.type
_entity.pdbx_description
1 polymer ?
#
loop_
_entity_poly.entity_id
_entity_poly.type
_entity_poly.pdbx_seq_one_letter_code
_entity_poly.pdbx_strand_id
1 'polypeptide(L)'
;MHTTEAAFMPRDRPSLSTLRGQIETVTTDQTLETISRMIASRTPHYIATANVDFTALAMFDEELRRILLEAHLIVCDGMPLVWASRWLGHALPEHIAGSDLVPKLLALAEKRNWSVYFLGGQKEMTFKSLQKVQQLHPKLKIAGVMSPPCQPLHEMDHAAICSEIRTAD
;
A
#
# COMPACT_ATOMS: atom_id res chain seq x y z
N MET A 1 24.60 12.34 -21.74
CA MET A 1 24.31 10.94 -21.46
C MET A 1 24.76 10.66 -20.03
N HIS A 2 23.91 10.90 -19.06
CA HIS A 2 24.10 10.42 -17.68
C HIS A 2 22.81 9.71 -17.29
N THR A 3 22.84 8.41 -17.42
CA THR A 3 21.86 7.49 -16.87
C THR A 3 22.06 7.52 -15.35
N THR A 4 21.20 8.27 -14.66
CA THR A 4 21.14 8.19 -13.20
C THR A 4 20.44 6.87 -12.86
N GLU A 5 21.22 5.86 -12.59
CA GLU A 5 20.80 4.62 -11.96
C GLU A 5 20.12 5.00 -10.64
N ALA A 6 18.79 4.87 -10.62
CA ALA A 6 18.05 4.94 -9.36
C ALA A 6 18.61 3.84 -8.44
N ALA A 7 19.30 4.24 -7.39
CA ALA A 7 19.84 3.33 -6.41
C ALA A 7 18.70 2.51 -5.81
N PHE A 8 18.53 1.32 -6.36
CA PHE A 8 17.69 0.27 -5.81
C PHE A 8 18.23 -0.03 -4.40
N MET A 9 17.46 0.32 -3.39
CA MET A 9 17.81 -0.03 -2.01
C MET A 9 17.93 -1.55 -1.90
N PRO A 10 19.07 -2.10 -1.46
CA PRO A 10 19.21 -3.54 -1.33
C PRO A 10 18.18 -4.06 -0.32
N ARG A 11 17.51 -5.14 -0.70
CA ARG A 11 16.54 -5.87 0.14
C ARG A 11 17.30 -6.71 1.19
N ASP A 12 18.06 -6.09 2.07
CA ASP A 12 18.75 -6.76 3.20
C ASP A 12 17.83 -7.05 4.39
N ARG A 13 16.50 -7.02 4.16
CA ARG A 13 15.54 -7.35 5.20
C ARG A 13 15.16 -8.81 5.12
N PRO A 14 15.07 -9.50 6.28
CA PRO A 14 14.54 -10.85 6.30
C PRO A 14 13.10 -10.82 5.75
N SER A 15 12.86 -11.56 4.70
CA SER A 15 11.54 -11.72 4.07
C SER A 15 11.08 -13.15 4.18
N LEU A 16 9.76 -13.35 4.32
CA LEU A 16 9.15 -14.66 4.26
C LEU A 16 8.87 -15.01 2.79
N SER A 17 9.61 -15.96 2.26
CA SER A 17 9.35 -16.52 0.93
C SER A 17 8.18 -17.48 1.01
N THR A 18 6.94 -16.96 0.91
CA THR A 18 5.73 -17.74 0.94
C THR A 18 5.10 -17.74 -0.44
N LEU A 19 4.89 -18.91 -1.05
CA LEU A 19 4.17 -19.10 -2.30
C LEU A 19 4.67 -18.19 -3.45
N ARG A 20 6.00 -18.01 -3.56
CA ARG A 20 6.67 -17.13 -4.52
C ARG A 20 6.43 -15.62 -4.32
N GLY A 21 5.83 -15.20 -3.20
CA GLY A 21 5.77 -13.81 -2.75
C GLY A 21 6.74 -13.56 -1.60
N GLN A 22 7.17 -12.33 -1.42
CA GLN A 22 8.02 -11.92 -0.30
C GLN A 22 7.21 -11.02 0.62
N ILE A 23 6.84 -11.53 1.80
CA ILE A 23 6.21 -10.71 2.83
C ILE A 23 7.32 -10.22 3.77
N GLU A 24 7.40 -8.92 3.95
CA GLU A 24 8.45 -8.30 4.75
C GLU A 24 8.24 -8.55 6.25
N THR A 25 9.33 -8.88 6.94
CA THR A 25 9.34 -9.07 8.40
C THR A 25 9.51 -7.70 9.07
N VAL A 26 8.44 -6.91 9.10
CA VAL A 26 8.43 -5.55 9.63
C VAL A 26 7.30 -5.35 10.62
N THR A 27 7.51 -4.42 11.56
CA THR A 27 6.45 -3.92 12.45
C THR A 27 5.70 -2.77 11.79
N THR A 28 4.56 -2.38 12.37
CA THR A 28 3.81 -1.20 11.92
C THR A 28 4.67 0.06 11.93
N ASP A 29 5.48 0.27 12.99
CA ASP A 29 6.34 1.44 13.09
C ASP A 29 7.44 1.44 12.02
N GLN A 30 8.05 0.29 11.76
CA GLN A 30 9.02 0.13 10.68
C GLN A 30 8.39 0.34 9.30
N THR A 31 7.14 -0.07 9.13
CA THR A 31 6.33 0.18 7.92
C THR A 31 6.15 1.67 7.71
N LEU A 32 5.69 2.41 8.72
CA LEU A 32 5.50 3.87 8.65
C LEU A 32 6.82 4.62 8.39
N GLU A 33 7.92 4.17 8.98
CA GLU A 33 9.25 4.74 8.70
C GLU A 33 9.68 4.47 7.25
N THR A 34 9.44 3.26 6.75
CA THR A 34 9.74 2.91 5.37
C THR A 34 8.93 3.74 4.38
N ILE A 35 7.62 3.93 4.64
CA ILE A 35 6.76 4.81 3.85
C ILE A 35 7.29 6.25 3.86
N SER A 36 7.73 6.74 5.04
CA SER A 36 8.31 8.08 5.15
C SER A 36 9.54 8.26 4.27
N ARG A 37 10.41 7.24 4.19
CA ARG A 37 11.59 7.24 3.32
C ARG A 37 11.21 7.16 1.84
N MET A 38 10.21 6.35 1.50
CA MET A 38 9.68 6.25 0.13
C MET A 38 9.15 7.60 -0.35
N ILE A 39 8.37 8.31 0.47
CA ILE A 39 7.86 9.65 0.13
C ILE A 39 9.02 10.66 -0.02
N ALA A 40 10.02 10.58 0.86
CA ALA A 40 11.18 11.48 0.80
C ALA A 40 12.06 11.26 -0.45
N SER A 41 12.06 10.07 -1.04
CA SER A 41 12.81 9.77 -2.28
C SER A 41 12.25 10.45 -3.52
N ARG A 42 11.00 10.90 -3.46
CA ARG A 42 10.26 11.49 -4.60
C ARG A 42 10.18 10.60 -5.84
N THR A 43 10.32 9.31 -5.67
CA THR A 43 10.13 8.31 -6.71
C THR A 43 8.84 7.54 -6.44
N PRO A 44 8.15 7.06 -7.49
CA PRO A 44 6.92 6.27 -7.31
C PRO A 44 7.20 4.96 -6.57
N HIS A 45 6.40 4.69 -5.55
CA HIS A 45 6.43 3.42 -4.82
C HIS A 45 5.02 2.92 -4.61
N TYR A 46 4.87 1.62 -4.47
CA TYR A 46 3.62 1.05 -4.00
C TYR A 46 3.85 -0.05 -2.97
N ILE A 47 2.86 -0.23 -2.12
CA ILE A 47 2.86 -1.16 -1.01
C ILE A 47 1.64 -2.06 -1.17
N ALA A 48 1.84 -3.35 -0.95
CA ALA A 48 0.76 -4.33 -0.94
C ALA A 48 0.51 -4.83 0.49
N THR A 49 -0.77 -4.89 0.87
CA THR A 49 -1.22 -5.60 2.07
C THR A 49 -1.67 -7.00 1.64
N ALA A 50 -0.82 -8.01 1.83
CA ALA A 50 -1.08 -9.35 1.37
C ALA A 50 -1.80 -10.19 2.42
N ASN A 51 -2.96 -10.71 2.06
CA ASN A 51 -3.72 -11.67 2.84
C ASN A 51 -3.64 -13.07 2.21
N VAL A 52 -4.31 -14.05 2.83
CA VAL A 52 -4.32 -15.43 2.34
C VAL A 52 -4.92 -15.53 0.93
N ASP A 53 -5.98 -14.76 0.66
CA ASP A 53 -6.64 -14.80 -0.66
C ASP A 53 -5.71 -14.28 -1.75
N PHE A 54 -5.02 -13.17 -1.52
CA PHE A 54 -4.01 -12.65 -2.46
C PHE A 54 -2.86 -13.62 -2.68
N THR A 55 -2.37 -14.26 -1.61
CA THR A 55 -1.29 -15.24 -1.75
C THR A 55 -1.74 -16.50 -2.48
N ALA A 56 -2.98 -16.96 -2.25
CA ALA A 56 -3.55 -18.11 -2.95
C ALA A 56 -3.84 -17.79 -4.42
N LEU A 57 -4.44 -16.65 -4.73
CA LEU A 57 -4.71 -16.22 -6.11
C LEU A 57 -3.42 -16.05 -6.91
N ALA A 58 -2.38 -15.47 -6.32
CA ALA A 58 -1.08 -15.28 -6.97
C ALA A 58 -0.37 -16.60 -7.33
N MET A 59 -0.84 -17.77 -6.84
CA MET A 59 -0.35 -19.07 -7.30
C MET A 59 -0.80 -19.39 -8.73
N PHE A 60 -1.97 -18.88 -9.14
CA PHE A 60 -2.63 -19.18 -10.40
C PHE A 60 -2.69 -17.97 -11.34
N ASP A 61 -2.62 -16.76 -10.81
CA ASP A 61 -2.64 -15.50 -11.56
C ASP A 61 -1.22 -14.93 -11.65
N GLU A 62 -0.65 -14.99 -12.86
CA GLU A 62 0.72 -14.51 -13.11
C GLU A 62 0.83 -13.00 -13.02
N GLU A 63 -0.21 -12.26 -13.40
CA GLU A 63 -0.20 -10.81 -13.34
C GLU A 63 -0.24 -10.32 -11.88
N LEU A 64 -1.14 -10.88 -11.08
CA LEU A 64 -1.20 -10.58 -9.64
C LEU A 64 0.12 -10.94 -8.95
N ARG A 65 0.70 -12.09 -9.30
CA ARG A 65 2.01 -12.49 -8.77
C ARG A 65 3.10 -11.50 -9.13
N ARG A 66 3.15 -11.03 -10.38
CA ARG A 66 4.10 -10.01 -10.82
C ARG A 66 3.92 -8.72 -10.04
N ILE A 67 2.68 -8.24 -9.90
CA ILE A 67 2.35 -7.04 -9.12
C ILE A 67 2.85 -7.17 -7.67
N LEU A 68 2.62 -8.31 -7.02
CA LEU A 68 3.11 -8.52 -5.66
C LEU A 68 4.64 -8.57 -5.60
N LEU A 69 5.30 -9.23 -6.54
CA LEU A 69 6.77 -9.31 -6.57
C LEU A 69 7.45 -7.97 -6.85
N GLU A 70 6.83 -7.10 -7.62
CA GLU A 70 7.32 -5.74 -7.93
C GLU A 70 6.98 -4.72 -6.84
N ALA A 71 6.15 -5.06 -5.85
CA ALA A 71 5.83 -4.17 -4.75
C ALA A 71 7.10 -3.82 -3.94
N HIS A 72 7.23 -2.54 -3.60
CA HIS A 72 8.37 -2.04 -2.84
C HIS A 72 8.33 -2.46 -1.37
N LEU A 73 7.15 -2.78 -0.87
CA LEU A 73 6.92 -3.33 0.45
C LEU A 73 5.66 -4.19 0.42
N ILE A 74 5.74 -5.41 0.95
CA ILE A 74 4.58 -6.27 1.15
C ILE A 74 4.43 -6.50 2.65
N VAL A 75 3.31 -6.07 3.22
CA VAL A 75 2.99 -6.29 4.63
C VAL A 75 1.94 -7.39 4.80
N CYS A 76 2.01 -8.09 5.91
CA CYS A 76 1.12 -9.20 6.22
C CYS A 76 -0.24 -8.70 6.71
N ASP A 77 -1.28 -8.89 5.91
CA ASP A 77 -2.67 -8.61 6.29
C ASP A 77 -3.42 -9.92 6.55
N GLY A 78 -3.33 -10.42 7.75
CA GLY A 78 -4.11 -11.58 8.18
C GLY A 78 -3.37 -12.51 9.14
N MET A 79 -4.05 -12.85 10.24
CA MET A 79 -3.53 -13.74 11.26
C MET A 79 -3.13 -15.12 10.75
N PRO A 80 -3.83 -15.76 9.78
CA PRO A 80 -3.42 -17.07 9.28
C PRO A 80 -2.01 -17.06 8.66
N LEU A 81 -1.60 -15.96 7.99
CA LEU A 81 -0.23 -15.83 7.46
C LEU A 81 0.79 -15.71 8.60
N VAL A 82 0.46 -15.00 9.67
CA VAL A 82 1.31 -14.92 10.87
C VAL A 82 1.49 -16.29 11.51
N TRP A 83 0.42 -17.08 11.62
CA TRP A 83 0.52 -18.44 12.17
C TRP A 83 1.35 -19.36 11.26
N ALA A 84 1.10 -19.33 9.94
CA ALA A 84 1.87 -20.11 8.98
C ALA A 84 3.36 -19.74 9.03
N SER A 85 3.70 -18.46 9.17
CA SER A 85 5.06 -17.98 9.25
C SER A 85 5.84 -18.56 10.44
N ARG A 86 5.16 -18.72 11.58
CA ARG A 86 5.74 -19.35 12.78
C ARG A 86 6.04 -20.83 12.56
N TRP A 87 5.14 -21.54 11.91
CA TRP A 87 5.34 -22.98 11.59
C TRP A 87 6.48 -23.19 10.58
N LEU A 88 6.67 -22.24 9.68
CA LEU A 88 7.75 -22.27 8.67
C LEU A 88 9.10 -21.77 9.20
N GLY A 89 9.20 -21.40 10.49
CA GLY A 89 10.44 -20.96 11.11
C GLY A 89 10.86 -19.51 10.78
N HIS A 90 9.98 -18.73 10.17
CA HIS A 90 10.18 -17.32 9.80
C HIS A 90 9.08 -16.43 10.38
N ALA A 91 9.04 -16.32 11.70
CA ALA A 91 7.96 -15.63 12.41
C ALA A 91 7.83 -14.17 12.00
N LEU A 92 6.67 -13.80 11.46
CA LEU A 92 6.30 -12.40 11.26
C LEU A 92 6.04 -11.75 12.63
N PRO A 93 6.55 -10.52 12.87
CA PRO A 93 6.46 -9.88 14.17
C PRO A 93 5.02 -9.52 14.54
N GLU A 94 4.25 -9.05 13.56
CA GLU A 94 2.85 -8.66 13.74
C GLU A 94 2.06 -8.75 12.45
N HIS A 95 0.76 -8.69 12.60
CA HIS A 95 -0.22 -8.52 11.56
C HIS A 95 -0.39 -7.02 11.27
N ILE A 96 -0.34 -6.61 10.01
CA ILE A 96 -0.47 -5.22 9.59
C ILE A 96 -1.62 -5.12 8.58
N ALA A 97 -2.83 -4.94 9.10
CA ALA A 97 -4.00 -4.73 8.26
C ALA A 97 -4.01 -3.32 7.65
N GLY A 98 -4.50 -3.21 6.43
CA GLY A 98 -4.71 -1.91 5.80
C GLY A 98 -5.64 -1.01 6.61
N SER A 99 -6.67 -1.59 7.26
CA SER A 99 -7.60 -0.88 8.16
C SER A 99 -6.93 -0.23 9.36
N ASP A 100 -5.83 -0.81 9.86
CA ASP A 100 -5.09 -0.31 11.02
C ASP A 100 -3.93 0.61 10.59
N LEU A 101 -3.35 0.33 9.43
CA LEU A 101 -2.25 1.10 8.88
C LEU A 101 -2.70 2.47 8.37
N VAL A 102 -3.84 2.53 7.65
CA VAL A 102 -4.35 3.76 7.04
C VAL A 102 -4.60 4.87 8.06
N PRO A 103 -5.30 4.67 9.21
CA PRO A 103 -5.46 5.72 10.21
C PRO A 103 -4.14 6.27 10.76
N LYS A 104 -3.16 5.39 11.01
CA LYS A 104 -1.82 5.79 11.48
C LYS A 104 -1.08 6.59 10.41
N LEU A 105 -1.24 6.20 9.14
CA LEU A 105 -0.63 6.88 8.01
C LEU A 105 -1.25 8.27 7.79
N LEU A 106 -2.57 8.44 7.97
CA LEU A 106 -3.24 9.73 7.90
C LEU A 106 -2.78 10.68 9.00
N ALA A 107 -2.63 10.18 10.23
CA ALA A 107 -2.08 10.95 11.35
C ALA A 107 -0.63 11.39 11.08
N LEU A 108 0.18 10.51 10.49
CA LEU A 108 1.55 10.83 10.10
C LEU A 108 1.59 11.83 8.94
N ALA A 109 0.71 11.69 7.95
CA ALA A 109 0.59 12.61 6.82
C ALA A 109 0.22 14.03 7.29
N GLU A 110 -0.75 14.15 8.21
CA GLU A 110 -1.10 15.44 8.84
C GLU A 110 0.11 16.05 9.54
N LYS A 111 0.81 15.28 10.39
CA LYS A 111 1.99 15.72 11.12
C LYS A 111 3.14 16.15 10.22
N ARG A 112 3.32 15.47 9.09
CA ARG A 112 4.40 15.71 8.11
C ARG A 112 3.98 16.68 7.01
N ASN A 113 2.73 17.15 7.03
CA ASN A 113 2.17 18.04 6.01
C ASN A 113 2.20 17.44 4.58
N TRP A 114 1.99 16.13 4.47
CA TRP A 114 1.85 15.44 3.20
C TRP A 114 0.45 15.61 2.63
N SER A 115 0.36 15.60 1.31
CA SER A 115 -0.92 15.55 0.60
C SER A 115 -1.37 14.10 0.42
N VAL A 116 -2.68 13.84 0.55
CA VAL A 116 -3.27 12.51 0.42
C VAL A 116 -4.36 12.54 -0.65
N TYR A 117 -4.30 11.61 -1.59
CA TYR A 117 -5.34 11.37 -2.59
C TYR A 117 -6.09 10.09 -2.27
N PHE A 118 -7.42 10.13 -2.28
CA PHE A 118 -8.26 8.96 -2.02
C PHE A 118 -8.82 8.43 -3.34
N LEU A 119 -8.47 7.19 -3.68
CA LEU A 119 -8.94 6.52 -4.88
C LEU A 119 -9.72 5.27 -4.51
N GLY A 120 -10.93 5.12 -5.02
CA GLY A 120 -11.75 3.92 -4.84
C GLY A 120 -12.96 4.13 -3.91
N GLY A 121 -13.61 3.02 -3.59
CA GLY A 121 -14.83 3.00 -2.79
C GLY A 121 -16.08 3.47 -3.55
N GLN A 122 -17.25 3.17 -2.97
CA GLN A 122 -18.52 3.68 -3.48
C GLN A 122 -18.67 5.16 -3.11
N LYS A 123 -19.11 5.98 -4.06
CA LYS A 123 -19.18 7.45 -3.95
C LYS A 123 -19.80 7.96 -2.65
N GLU A 124 -20.91 7.39 -2.22
CA GLU A 124 -21.60 7.78 -0.98
C GLU A 124 -20.80 7.42 0.28
N MET A 125 -20.16 6.25 0.28
CA MET A 125 -19.34 5.80 1.40
C MET A 125 -18.04 6.59 1.48
N THR A 126 -17.44 6.90 0.34
CA THR A 126 -16.24 7.73 0.24
C THR A 126 -16.48 9.12 0.83
N PHE A 127 -17.61 9.74 0.52
CA PHE A 127 -17.98 11.06 1.07
C PHE A 127 -18.11 11.03 2.60
N LYS A 128 -18.81 10.02 3.16
CA LYS A 128 -18.94 9.86 4.63
C LYS A 128 -17.58 9.62 5.29
N SER A 129 -16.74 8.80 4.66
CA SER A 129 -15.40 8.50 5.17
C SER A 129 -14.52 9.75 5.19
N LEU A 130 -14.59 10.58 4.15
CA LEU A 130 -13.86 11.84 4.08
C LEU A 130 -14.27 12.84 5.17
N GLN A 131 -15.57 12.97 5.42
CA GLN A 131 -16.06 13.82 6.51
C GLN A 131 -15.46 13.37 7.84
N LYS A 132 -15.43 12.06 8.10
CA LYS A 132 -14.83 11.52 9.31
C LYS A 132 -13.32 11.75 9.37
N VAL A 133 -12.62 11.57 8.25
CA VAL A 133 -11.17 11.85 8.16
C VAL A 133 -10.89 13.32 8.45
N GLN A 134 -11.65 14.25 7.86
CA GLN A 134 -11.49 15.69 8.11
C GLN A 134 -11.79 16.09 9.55
N GLN A 135 -12.75 15.42 10.20
CA GLN A 135 -13.03 15.63 11.64
C GLN A 135 -11.88 15.16 12.53
N LEU A 136 -11.28 14.01 12.21
CA LEU A 136 -10.18 13.43 12.99
C LEU A 136 -8.82 14.10 12.69
N HIS A 137 -8.64 14.58 11.46
CA HIS A 137 -7.42 15.15 10.93
C HIS A 137 -7.69 16.48 10.24
N PRO A 138 -8.04 17.56 11.02
CA PRO A 138 -8.48 18.83 10.44
C PRO A 138 -7.40 19.58 9.65
N LYS A 139 -6.13 19.25 9.86
CA LYS A 139 -4.99 19.85 9.14
C LYS A 139 -4.46 18.99 7.99
N LEU A 140 -5.07 17.83 7.76
CA LEU A 140 -4.66 16.94 6.67
C LEU A 140 -4.95 17.59 5.31
N LYS A 141 -3.95 17.60 4.46
CA LYS A 141 -4.09 18.06 3.08
C LYS A 141 -4.68 16.94 2.23
N ILE A 142 -5.91 17.14 1.74
CA ILE A 142 -6.55 16.23 0.80
C ILE A 142 -6.34 16.80 -0.61
N ALA A 143 -5.48 16.16 -1.39
CA ALA A 143 -5.16 16.55 -2.77
C ALA A 143 -6.30 16.23 -3.73
N GLY A 144 -7.08 15.18 -3.45
CA GLY A 144 -8.24 14.84 -4.26
C GLY A 144 -8.91 13.55 -3.83
N VAL A 145 -10.03 13.28 -4.46
CA VAL A 145 -10.87 12.11 -4.19
C VAL A 145 -11.52 11.64 -5.47
N MET A 146 -11.36 10.39 -5.82
CA MET A 146 -12.02 9.79 -6.98
C MET A 146 -12.63 8.44 -6.60
N SER A 147 -13.87 8.24 -6.99
CA SER A 147 -14.57 6.96 -6.90
C SER A 147 -14.90 6.48 -8.32
N PRO A 148 -14.00 5.70 -8.95
CA PRO A 148 -14.28 5.13 -10.27
C PRO A 148 -15.53 4.25 -10.24
N PRO A 149 -16.21 4.05 -11.39
CA PRO A 149 -17.31 3.10 -11.50
C PRO A 149 -16.85 1.70 -11.04
N CYS A 150 -17.75 0.96 -10.36
CA CYS A 150 -17.49 -0.43 -9.98
C CYS A 150 -17.67 -1.32 -11.23
N GLN A 151 -16.59 -1.59 -11.92
CA GLN A 151 -16.54 -2.39 -13.14
C GLN A 151 -15.22 -3.16 -13.21
N PRO A 152 -15.10 -4.20 -14.06
CA PRO A 152 -13.84 -4.92 -14.26
C PRO A 152 -12.68 -3.99 -14.63
N LEU A 153 -11.47 -4.30 -14.17
CA LEU A 153 -10.29 -3.46 -14.39
C LEU A 153 -10.05 -3.13 -15.87
N HIS A 154 -10.25 -4.11 -16.78
CA HIS A 154 -10.04 -3.93 -18.21
C HIS A 154 -11.08 -3.02 -18.89
N GLU A 155 -12.18 -2.70 -18.21
CA GLU A 155 -13.21 -1.76 -18.68
C GLU A 155 -13.03 -0.35 -18.10
N MET A 156 -12.11 -0.18 -17.14
CA MET A 156 -11.85 1.12 -16.54
C MET A 156 -11.04 2.02 -17.46
N ASP A 157 -11.38 3.31 -17.47
CA ASP A 157 -10.59 4.33 -18.15
C ASP A 157 -9.35 4.69 -17.29
N HIS A 158 -8.31 3.86 -17.40
CA HIS A 158 -7.06 4.07 -16.69
C HIS A 158 -6.38 5.40 -17.05
N ALA A 159 -6.54 5.86 -18.28
CA ALA A 159 -5.94 7.12 -18.74
C ALA A 159 -6.58 8.31 -18.02
N ALA A 160 -7.91 8.33 -17.91
CA ALA A 160 -8.65 9.36 -17.18
C ALA A 160 -8.29 9.34 -15.69
N ILE A 161 -8.26 8.16 -15.05
CA ILE A 161 -7.88 7.99 -13.64
C ILE A 161 -6.47 8.54 -13.39
N CYS A 162 -5.50 8.13 -14.21
CA CYS A 162 -4.13 8.60 -14.08
C CYS A 162 -3.98 10.10 -14.33
N SER A 163 -4.75 10.65 -15.28
CA SER A 163 -4.73 12.08 -15.59
C SER A 163 -5.22 12.89 -14.39
N GLU A 164 -6.31 12.45 -13.76
CA GLU A 164 -6.88 13.15 -12.60
C GLU A 164 -5.93 13.11 -11.39
N ILE A 165 -5.32 11.94 -11.12
CA ILE A 165 -4.34 11.84 -10.04
C ILE A 165 -3.13 12.76 -10.29
N ARG A 166 -2.68 12.88 -11.53
CA ARG A 166 -1.52 13.74 -11.88
C ARG A 166 -1.82 15.23 -11.74
N THR A 167 -3.07 15.64 -11.83
CA THR A 167 -3.48 17.05 -11.65
C THR A 167 -3.75 17.41 -10.19
N ALA A 168 -3.75 16.42 -9.31
CA ALA A 168 -3.95 16.60 -7.89
C ALA A 168 -2.61 16.99 -7.24
N ASP A 169 -2.53 18.20 -6.68
CA ASP A 169 -1.39 18.73 -5.91
C ASP A 169 -1.60 18.60 -4.39
#